data_2bb0045c7fee4ba2995b4be1c146fc2d
#
_entry.id   2bb0045c7fee4ba2995b4be1c146fc2d
#
_cell.length_a   1.000
_cell.length_b   1.000
_cell.length_c   1.000
_cell.angle_alpha   90.00
_cell.angle_beta   90.00
_cell.angle_gamma   90.00
#
_symmetry.space_group_name_H-M   'P 1'
#
loop_
_entity.id
_entity.type
_entity.pdbx_description
1 polymer ?
#
loop_
_entity_poly.entity_id
_entity_poly.type
_entity_poly.pdbx_seq_one_letter_code
_entity_poly.pdbx_strand_id
1 'polypeptide(L)'
;MLAVESIRSVNSAPTKVESEIRYFLSSCPDSPAVLGQALRSHWAIENTLHWVLDVTFREDDSRVRDCTAARNLALLRKIALNIVGRDKTTKASVRARRKKAAWNDAYMLKLLAG
;
A
#
# COMPACT_ATOMS: atom_id res chain seq x y z
N MET A 1 24.57 -12.80 0.88
CA MET A 1 23.48 -13.39 0.09
C MET A 1 22.46 -13.96 1.05
N LEU A 2 21.17 -13.68 0.82
CA LEU A 2 20.05 -14.17 1.62
C LEU A 2 19.13 -14.98 0.69
N ALA A 3 18.74 -16.18 1.12
CA ALA A 3 17.72 -16.97 0.46
C ALA A 3 16.44 -16.91 1.30
N VAL A 4 15.32 -16.59 0.68
CA VAL A 4 13.99 -16.56 1.33
C VAL A 4 13.09 -17.57 0.64
N GLU A 5 12.61 -18.54 1.40
CA GLU A 5 11.58 -19.47 0.95
C GLU A 5 10.21 -18.94 1.36
N SER A 6 9.33 -18.79 0.37
CA SER A 6 7.93 -18.42 0.57
C SER A 6 7.05 -19.62 0.32
N ILE A 7 6.33 -20.05 1.34
CA ILE A 7 5.38 -21.17 1.27
C ILE A 7 3.97 -20.60 1.24
N ARG A 8 3.22 -20.87 0.18
CA ARG A 8 1.82 -20.46 0.04
C ARG A 8 0.92 -21.69 0.02
N SER A 9 0.02 -21.77 0.96
CA SER A 9 -1.09 -22.73 0.95
C SER A 9 -2.36 -22.05 0.46
N VAL A 10 -3.05 -22.66 -0.50
CA VAL A 10 -4.34 -22.17 -0.99
C VAL A 10 -5.44 -22.86 -0.18
N ASN A 11 -6.22 -22.10 0.58
CA ASN A 11 -7.27 -22.62 1.47
C ASN A 11 -8.39 -23.39 0.77
N SER A 12 -8.50 -23.30 -0.54
CA SER A 12 -9.52 -24.01 -1.33
C SER A 12 -9.11 -25.40 -1.80
N ALA A 13 -7.81 -25.76 -1.66
CA ALA A 13 -7.29 -27.08 -2.02
C ALA A 13 -6.08 -27.40 -1.11
N PRO A 14 -6.26 -28.11 0.02
CA PRO A 14 -5.18 -28.34 0.99
C PRO A 14 -3.99 -29.16 0.47
N THR A 15 -4.07 -29.67 -0.74
CA THR A 15 -3.02 -30.50 -1.36
C THR A 15 -2.05 -29.72 -2.26
N LYS A 16 -2.31 -28.43 -2.53
CA LYS A 16 -1.40 -27.64 -3.39
C LYS A 16 -0.61 -26.63 -2.54
N VAL A 17 0.59 -27.05 -2.15
CA VAL A 17 1.58 -26.17 -1.51
C VAL A 17 2.51 -25.69 -2.63
N GLU A 18 2.53 -24.40 -2.88
CA GLU A 18 3.49 -23.78 -3.78
C GLU A 18 4.62 -23.19 -2.92
N SER A 19 5.86 -23.65 -3.17
CA SER A 19 7.06 -23.05 -2.57
C SER A 19 7.84 -22.29 -3.64
N GLU A 20 8.28 -21.08 -3.29
CA GLU A 20 9.12 -20.26 -4.16
C GLU A 20 10.34 -19.81 -3.35
N ILE A 21 11.53 -20.03 -3.90
CA ILE A 21 12.80 -19.59 -3.31
C ILE A 21 13.27 -18.37 -4.08
N ARG A 22 13.47 -17.26 -3.39
CA ARG A 22 14.05 -16.03 -3.93
C ARG A 22 15.38 -15.73 -3.27
N TYR A 23 16.35 -15.31 -4.09
CA TYR A 23 17.68 -14.93 -3.61
C TYR A 23 17.84 -13.42 -3.63
N PHE A 24 18.38 -12.87 -2.57
CA PHE A 24 18.64 -11.45 -2.42
C PHE A 24 20.11 -11.21 -2.11
N LEU A 25 20.69 -10.16 -2.71
CA LEU A 25 21.99 -9.64 -2.35
C LEU A 25 21.81 -8.45 -1.42
N SER A 26 22.59 -8.41 -0.33
CA SER A 26 22.60 -7.30 0.60
C SER A 26 24.03 -6.93 0.92
N SER A 27 24.32 -5.64 0.97
CA SER A 27 25.55 -5.06 1.52
C SER A 27 25.48 -4.89 3.04
N CYS A 28 24.28 -5.05 3.62
CA CYS A 28 24.09 -4.97 5.07
C CYS A 28 24.61 -6.24 5.75
N PRO A 29 25.45 -6.12 6.79
CA PRO A 29 26.05 -7.27 7.50
C PRO A 29 25.10 -7.90 8.54
N ASP A 30 23.84 -7.45 8.62
CA ASP A 30 22.89 -7.89 9.62
C ASP A 30 22.50 -9.38 9.50
N SER A 31 21.93 -9.90 10.57
CA SER A 31 21.48 -11.29 10.62
C SER A 31 20.38 -11.60 9.59
N PRO A 32 20.25 -12.85 9.12
CA PRO A 32 19.19 -13.25 8.20
C PRO A 32 17.77 -12.92 8.69
N ALA A 33 17.54 -12.93 10.00
CA ALA A 33 16.26 -12.58 10.59
C ALA A 33 15.92 -11.09 10.39
N VAL A 34 16.88 -10.19 10.60
CA VAL A 34 16.72 -8.74 10.38
C VAL A 34 16.51 -8.44 8.91
N LEU A 35 17.29 -9.06 8.03
CA LEU A 35 17.14 -8.90 6.59
C LEU A 35 15.77 -9.43 6.09
N GLY A 36 15.30 -10.56 6.62
CA GLY A 36 13.98 -11.09 6.33
C GLY A 36 12.85 -10.19 6.82
N GLN A 37 13.01 -9.52 7.95
CA GLN A 37 12.04 -8.53 8.44
C GLN A 37 12.04 -7.28 7.56
N ALA A 38 13.19 -6.79 7.14
CA ALA A 38 13.31 -5.66 6.22
C ALA A 38 12.61 -5.94 4.88
N LEU A 39 12.80 -7.13 4.31
CA LEU A 39 12.10 -7.58 3.11
C LEU A 39 10.58 -7.61 3.31
N ARG A 40 10.08 -8.18 4.40
CA ARG A 40 8.64 -8.18 4.71
C ARG A 40 8.07 -6.77 4.86
N SER A 41 8.81 -5.87 5.50
CA SER A 41 8.41 -4.47 5.65
C SER A 41 8.35 -3.75 4.31
N HIS A 42 9.30 -4.01 3.42
CA HIS A 42 9.27 -3.47 2.05
C HIS A 42 8.03 -3.93 1.28
N TRP A 43 7.73 -5.24 1.31
CA TRP A 43 6.51 -5.76 0.68
C TRP A 43 5.22 -5.23 1.33
N ALA A 44 5.24 -4.94 2.62
CA ALA A 44 4.11 -4.31 3.29
C ALA A 44 3.86 -2.89 2.74
N ILE A 45 4.90 -2.11 2.46
CA ILE A 45 4.78 -0.78 1.84
C ILE A 45 4.20 -0.89 0.43
N GLU A 46 4.66 -1.84 -0.38
CA GLU A 46 4.12 -2.08 -1.71
C GLU A 46 2.60 -2.34 -1.67
N ASN A 47 2.17 -3.24 -0.78
CA ASN A 47 0.76 -3.61 -0.69
C ASN A 47 -0.14 -2.57 -0.02
N THR A 48 0.38 -1.81 0.96
CA THR A 48 -0.45 -0.90 1.75
C THR A 48 -0.42 0.54 1.23
N LEU A 49 0.66 0.96 0.60
CA LEU A 49 0.83 2.32 0.11
C LEU A 49 0.72 2.39 -1.42
N HIS A 50 1.65 1.74 -2.13
CA HIS A 50 1.73 1.86 -3.59
C HIS A 50 0.48 1.31 -4.26
N TRP A 51 0.09 0.08 -3.96
CA TRP A 51 -1.14 -0.51 -4.51
C TRP A 51 -2.39 0.35 -4.23
N VAL A 52 -2.50 0.97 -3.05
CA VAL A 52 -3.65 1.83 -2.74
C VAL A 52 -3.61 3.12 -3.55
N LEU A 53 -2.43 3.72 -3.76
CA LEU A 53 -2.30 4.90 -4.61
C LEU A 53 -2.65 4.57 -6.07
N ASP A 54 -2.16 3.45 -6.59
CA ASP A 54 -2.39 3.05 -7.97
C ASP A 54 -3.85 2.66 -8.23
N VAL A 55 -4.41 1.77 -7.43
CA VAL A 55 -5.76 1.21 -7.65
C VAL A 55 -6.86 2.12 -7.09
N THR A 56 -6.68 2.67 -5.87
CA THR A 56 -7.72 3.48 -5.24
C THR A 56 -7.69 4.94 -5.70
N PHE A 57 -6.50 5.52 -5.82
CA PHE A 57 -6.32 6.90 -6.25
C PHE A 57 -5.99 7.05 -7.74
N ARG A 58 -5.84 5.94 -8.45
CA ARG A 58 -5.58 5.87 -9.88
C ARG A 58 -4.33 6.67 -10.28
N GLU A 59 -3.24 6.49 -9.52
CA GLU A 59 -2.00 7.23 -9.77
C GLU A 59 -1.38 6.80 -11.10
N ASP A 60 -1.35 5.52 -11.40
CA ASP A 60 -0.86 4.95 -12.67
C ASP A 60 -1.67 5.39 -13.90
N ASP A 61 -2.95 5.70 -13.72
CA ASP A 61 -3.81 6.20 -14.79
C ASP A 61 -3.58 7.69 -15.08
N SER A 62 -2.72 8.37 -14.33
CA SER A 62 -2.49 9.81 -14.46
C SER A 62 -1.77 10.13 -15.77
N ARG A 63 -2.41 10.94 -16.61
CA ARG A 63 -1.86 11.36 -17.91
C ARG A 63 -1.30 12.78 -17.88
N VAL A 64 -1.05 13.33 -16.70
CA VAL A 64 -0.47 14.66 -16.54
C VAL A 64 0.99 14.62 -16.98
N ARG A 65 1.33 15.42 -17.99
CA ARG A 65 2.68 15.47 -18.59
C ARG A 65 3.57 16.57 -18.01
N ASP A 66 2.97 17.59 -17.42
CA ASP A 66 3.74 18.62 -16.71
C ASP A 66 4.31 18.04 -15.41
N CYS A 67 5.63 18.12 -15.27
CA CYS A 67 6.35 17.52 -14.15
C CYS A 67 5.95 18.12 -12.79
N THR A 68 5.68 19.43 -12.75
CA THR A 68 5.29 20.11 -11.51
C THR A 68 3.88 19.72 -11.11
N ALA A 69 2.95 19.73 -12.06
CA ALA A 69 1.58 19.31 -11.83
C ALA A 69 1.50 17.83 -11.41
N ALA A 70 2.28 16.94 -12.04
CA ALA A 70 2.34 15.52 -11.68
C ALA A 70 2.81 15.33 -10.24
N ARG A 71 3.89 16.02 -9.81
CA ARG A 71 4.39 15.97 -8.43
C ARG A 71 3.36 16.50 -7.43
N ASN A 72 2.71 17.61 -7.74
CA ASN A 72 1.66 18.18 -6.87
C ASN A 72 0.47 17.23 -6.72
N LEU A 73 0.03 16.59 -7.81
CA LEU A 73 -1.04 15.59 -7.74
C LEU A 73 -0.64 14.36 -6.94
N ALA A 74 0.59 13.87 -7.08
CA ALA A 74 1.09 12.76 -6.28
C ALA A 74 1.11 13.13 -4.78
N LEU A 75 1.54 14.35 -4.44
CA LEU A 75 1.50 14.85 -3.06
C LEU A 75 0.08 14.93 -2.52
N LEU A 76 -0.86 15.50 -3.29
CA LEU A 76 -2.27 15.59 -2.90
C LEU A 76 -2.90 14.21 -2.68
N ARG A 77 -2.59 13.21 -3.51
CA ARG A 77 -3.05 11.82 -3.30
C ARG A 77 -2.54 11.24 -1.99
N LYS A 78 -1.27 11.46 -1.64
CA LYS A 78 -0.67 10.99 -0.38
C LYS A 78 -1.30 11.67 0.83
N ILE A 79 -1.55 12.99 0.75
CA ILE A 79 -2.26 13.74 1.80
C ILE A 79 -3.68 13.18 1.97
N ALA A 80 -4.42 13.02 0.88
CA ALA A 80 -5.78 12.46 0.91
C ALA A 80 -5.81 11.03 1.47
N LEU A 81 -4.82 10.19 1.11
CA LEU A 81 -4.69 8.84 1.67
C LEU A 81 -4.46 8.88 3.18
N ASN A 82 -3.60 9.78 3.66
CA ASN A 82 -3.34 9.94 5.09
C ASN A 82 -4.59 10.40 5.86
N ILE A 83 -5.31 11.38 5.33
CA ILE A 83 -6.54 11.89 5.94
C ILE A 83 -7.60 10.77 6.03
N VAL A 84 -7.88 10.11 4.92
CA VAL A 84 -8.86 9.00 4.87
C VAL A 84 -8.41 7.79 5.69
N GLY A 85 -7.09 7.53 5.75
CA GLY A 85 -6.51 6.43 6.51
C GLY A 85 -6.62 6.59 8.02
N ARG A 86 -6.59 7.82 8.52
CA ARG A 86 -6.70 8.14 9.96
C ARG A 86 -8.10 7.86 10.53
N ASP A 87 -9.14 7.95 9.71
CA ASP A 87 -10.50 7.69 10.19
C ASP A 87 -10.68 6.24 10.61
N LYS A 88 -10.86 6.02 11.91
CA LYS A 88 -11.17 4.73 12.52
C LYS A 88 -12.66 4.58 12.87
N THR A 89 -13.45 5.64 12.69
CA THR A 89 -14.87 5.66 13.08
C THR A 89 -15.73 4.89 12.07
N THR A 90 -15.32 4.87 10.81
CA THR A 90 -16.03 4.17 9.74
C THR A 90 -15.36 2.83 9.43
N LYS A 91 -16.05 1.71 9.74
CA LYS A 91 -15.60 0.35 9.38
C LYS A 91 -15.78 0.13 7.87
N ALA A 92 -14.87 0.67 7.08
CA ALA A 92 -14.89 0.56 5.62
C ALA A 92 -13.47 0.60 5.05
N SER A 93 -13.29 0.11 3.83
CA SER A 93 -12.03 0.22 3.12
C SER A 93 -11.67 1.68 2.81
N VAL A 94 -10.40 1.97 2.59
CA VAL A 94 -9.92 3.31 2.15
C VAL A 94 -10.68 3.77 0.91
N ARG A 95 -10.91 2.88 -0.06
CA ARG A 95 -11.69 3.17 -1.27
C ARG A 95 -13.12 3.60 -0.95
N ALA A 96 -13.79 2.90 -0.05
CA ALA A 96 -15.17 3.23 0.34
C ALA A 96 -15.24 4.56 1.11
N ARG A 97 -14.32 4.79 2.04
CA ARG A 97 -14.20 6.06 2.78
C ARG A 97 -13.93 7.24 1.84
N ARG A 98 -13.02 7.08 0.87
CA ARG A 98 -12.76 8.09 -0.15
C ARG A 98 -14.02 8.42 -0.96
N LYS A 99 -14.76 7.41 -1.41
CA LYS A 99 -16.04 7.61 -2.12
C LYS A 99 -17.07 8.31 -1.24
N LYS A 100 -17.20 7.89 0.02
CA LYS A 100 -18.11 8.53 0.98
C LYS A 100 -17.78 10.02 1.16
N ALA A 101 -16.50 10.37 1.28
CA ALA A 101 -16.08 11.77 1.38
C ALA A 101 -16.44 12.59 0.12
N ALA A 102 -16.41 11.98 -1.07
CA ALA A 102 -16.77 12.65 -2.31
C ALA A 102 -18.30 12.90 -2.46
N TRP A 103 -19.13 12.17 -1.70
CA TRP A 103 -20.60 12.28 -1.79
C TRP A 103 -21.23 12.90 -0.54
N ASN A 104 -20.48 13.12 0.52
CA ASN A 104 -21.00 13.61 1.79
C ASN A 104 -20.07 14.67 2.37
N ASP A 105 -20.46 15.94 2.22
CA ASP A 105 -19.68 17.09 2.64
C ASP A 105 -19.45 17.10 4.15
N ALA A 106 -20.44 16.71 4.95
CA ALA A 106 -20.30 16.65 6.40
C ALA A 106 -19.22 15.63 6.81
N TYR A 107 -19.17 14.48 6.12
CA TYR A 107 -18.13 13.49 6.35
C TYR A 107 -16.75 13.98 5.87
N MET A 108 -16.70 14.67 4.73
CA MET A 108 -15.47 15.26 4.22
C MET A 108 -14.92 16.31 5.19
N LEU A 109 -15.76 17.23 5.68
CA LEU A 109 -15.37 18.25 6.66
C LEU A 109 -14.88 17.62 7.96
N LYS A 110 -15.56 16.57 8.44
CA LYS A 110 -15.10 15.80 9.60
C LYS A 110 -13.69 15.24 9.40
N LEU A 111 -13.39 14.67 8.23
CA LEU A 111 -12.05 14.14 7.91
C LEU A 111 -10.97 15.22 7.88
N LEU A 112 -11.32 16.43 7.43
CA LEU A 112 -10.40 17.56 7.33
C LEU A 112 -10.15 18.23 8.69
N ALA A 113 -11.13 18.17 9.60
CA ALA A 113 -10.99 18.74 10.94
C ALA A 113 -10.13 17.89 11.89
N GLY A 114 -9.85 16.62 11.57
CA GLY A 114 -8.99 15.70 12.34
C GLY A 114 -9.76 14.84 13.30
#